data_7f27c00746b94e41840b9f789e850141
#
_entry.id   7f27c00746b94e41840b9f789e850141
#
_cell.length_a   1.000
_cell.length_b   1.000
_cell.length_c   1.000
_cell.angle_alpha   90.00
_cell.angle_beta   90.00
_cell.angle_gamma   90.00
#
_symmetry.space_group_name_H-M   'P 1'
#
loop_
_entity.id
_entity.type
_entity.pdbx_description
1 polymer ?
#
loop_
_entity_poly.entity_id
_entity_poly.type
_entity_poly.pdbx_seq_one_letter_code
_entity_poly.pdbx_strand_id
1 'polypeptide(L)'
;DEKQASEHAHAVKELETQIASFHRDAVSNRDPLLADHPMTWKELCSSYPSFPWDEWAASAHLPINKVDTLNVSQPDFLEQATQLWAQTDLETLKLWMEHSLIDEYAMLLSSEFIEASFNFHGRALSGTEELRPRWKRGLSLVSSLLGEAMGEIWVSRHFPPENKAIMDELVHSLLEAYHQALSTCDWMGEE
;
A
#
# COMPACT_ATOMS: atom_id res chain seq x y z
N ASP A 1 -22.62 23.02 4.09
CA ASP A 1 -23.60 23.33 3.06
C ASP A 1 -23.47 22.24 1.97
N GLU A 2 -24.60 21.65 1.54
CA GLU A 2 -24.63 20.53 0.59
C GLU A 2 -23.99 20.89 -0.76
N LYS A 3 -24.20 22.11 -1.22
CA LYS A 3 -23.57 22.63 -2.45
C LYS A 3 -22.04 22.64 -2.33
N GLN A 4 -21.53 23.16 -1.24
CA GLN A 4 -20.09 23.19 -0.98
C GLN A 4 -19.49 21.77 -0.86
N ALA A 5 -20.18 20.86 -0.19
CA ALA A 5 -19.75 19.47 -0.11
C ALA A 5 -19.67 18.80 -1.49
N SER A 6 -20.63 19.08 -2.36
CA SER A 6 -20.63 18.60 -3.75
C SER A 6 -19.47 19.19 -4.57
N GLU A 7 -19.18 20.48 -4.41
CA GLU A 7 -18.05 21.15 -5.07
C GLU A 7 -16.72 20.56 -4.60
N HIS A 8 -16.54 20.32 -3.30
CA HIS A 8 -15.35 19.69 -2.73
C HIS A 8 -15.17 18.24 -3.25
N ALA A 9 -16.23 17.45 -3.25
CA ALA A 9 -16.20 16.09 -3.76
C ALA A 9 -15.84 16.05 -5.25
N HIS A 10 -16.32 17.03 -6.03
CA HIS A 10 -15.97 17.13 -7.45
C HIS A 10 -14.48 17.46 -7.64
N ALA A 11 -13.94 18.40 -6.89
CA ALA A 11 -12.52 18.78 -6.96
C ALA A 11 -11.60 17.59 -6.61
N VAL A 12 -11.91 16.85 -5.54
CA VAL A 12 -11.17 15.64 -5.16
C VAL A 12 -11.25 14.58 -6.25
N LYS A 13 -12.45 14.29 -6.77
CA LYS A 13 -12.64 13.31 -7.83
C LYS A 13 -11.89 13.67 -9.10
N GLU A 14 -11.82 14.95 -9.45
CA GLU A 14 -11.11 15.42 -10.63
C GLU A 14 -9.61 15.25 -10.47
N LEU A 15 -9.05 15.56 -9.31
CA LEU A 15 -7.65 15.32 -8.98
C LEU A 15 -7.31 13.82 -9.02
N GLU A 16 -8.11 12.96 -8.38
CA GLU A 16 -7.96 11.50 -8.41
C GLU A 16 -8.04 10.94 -9.84
N THR A 17 -8.92 11.49 -10.68
CA THR A 17 -9.03 11.08 -12.09
C THR A 17 -7.77 11.42 -12.87
N GLN A 18 -7.17 12.59 -12.62
CA GLN A 18 -5.91 12.97 -13.24
C GLN A 18 -4.76 12.07 -12.78
N ILE A 19 -4.64 11.81 -11.48
CA ILE A 19 -3.64 10.87 -10.93
C ILE A 19 -3.81 9.48 -11.55
N ALA A 20 -5.04 8.98 -11.64
CA ALA A 20 -5.32 7.66 -12.23
C ALA A 20 -4.94 7.58 -13.71
N SER A 21 -5.03 8.69 -14.45
CA SER A 21 -4.65 8.72 -15.88
C SER A 21 -3.16 8.52 -16.13
N PHE A 22 -2.32 8.72 -15.11
CA PHE A 22 -0.86 8.53 -15.17
C PHE A 22 -0.44 7.09 -14.85
N HIS A 23 -1.34 6.28 -14.30
CA HIS A 23 -1.03 4.91 -13.92
C HIS A 23 -0.77 4.04 -15.14
N ARG A 24 0.25 3.21 -15.07
CA ARG A 24 0.45 2.11 -16.01
C ARG A 24 -0.62 1.03 -15.82
N ASP A 25 -0.90 0.30 -16.86
CA ASP A 25 -1.77 -0.87 -16.75
C ASP A 25 -1.16 -1.99 -15.88
N ALA A 26 -2.04 -2.87 -15.38
CA ALA A 26 -1.65 -3.93 -14.45
C ALA A 26 -0.68 -4.97 -15.03
N VAL A 27 -0.62 -5.12 -16.36
CA VAL A 27 0.30 -6.07 -17.03
C VAL A 27 1.69 -5.46 -17.08
N SER A 28 1.81 -4.22 -17.54
CA SER A 28 3.07 -3.48 -17.60
C SER A 28 3.73 -3.33 -16.22
N ASN A 29 2.92 -3.18 -15.15
CA ASN A 29 3.43 -3.11 -13.77
C ASN A 29 4.03 -4.42 -13.24
N ARG A 30 3.84 -5.54 -13.93
CA ARG A 30 4.44 -6.84 -13.57
C ARG A 30 5.78 -7.10 -14.26
N ASP A 31 6.16 -6.29 -15.22
CA ASP A 31 7.44 -6.42 -15.90
C ASP A 31 8.56 -5.85 -15.03
N PRO A 32 9.47 -6.69 -14.50
CA PRO A 32 10.55 -6.23 -13.63
C PRO A 32 11.54 -5.30 -14.37
N LEU A 33 11.71 -5.44 -15.68
CA LEU A 33 12.60 -4.58 -16.46
C LEU A 33 12.02 -3.16 -16.61
N LEU A 34 10.69 -3.04 -16.66
CA LEU A 34 10.02 -1.74 -16.68
C LEU A 34 9.95 -1.07 -15.29
N ALA A 35 10.27 -1.80 -14.24
CA ALA A 35 10.26 -1.31 -12.87
C ALA A 35 11.67 -1.06 -12.30
N ASP A 36 12.73 -1.35 -13.05
CA ASP A 36 14.11 -1.24 -12.59
C ASP A 36 14.77 0.06 -13.06
N HIS A 37 14.66 1.11 -12.23
CA HIS A 37 15.26 2.42 -12.49
C HIS A 37 16.01 2.90 -11.23
N PRO A 38 17.20 2.32 -10.96
CA PRO A 38 18.02 2.73 -9.83
C PRO A 38 18.55 4.15 -10.03
N MET A 39 18.46 4.97 -8.99
CA MET A 39 19.01 6.31 -8.99
C MET A 39 19.41 6.73 -7.58
N THR A 40 20.29 7.70 -7.47
CA THR A 40 20.65 8.33 -6.21
C THR A 40 19.57 9.33 -5.77
N TRP A 41 19.56 9.69 -4.48
CA TRP A 41 18.69 10.74 -3.98
C TRP A 41 18.86 12.07 -4.73
N LYS A 42 20.10 12.41 -5.04
CA LYS A 42 20.41 13.63 -5.80
C LYS A 42 19.84 13.60 -7.21
N GLU A 43 19.91 12.47 -7.89
CA GLU A 43 19.31 12.29 -9.21
C GLU A 43 17.79 12.37 -9.15
N LEU A 44 17.14 11.77 -8.14
CA LEU A 44 15.71 11.91 -7.91
C LEU A 44 15.30 13.38 -7.79
N CYS A 45 15.94 14.13 -6.89
CA CYS A 45 15.64 15.55 -6.70
C CYS A 45 15.86 16.39 -7.96
N SER A 46 16.89 16.06 -8.74
CA SER A 46 17.22 16.78 -9.98
C SER A 46 16.27 16.46 -11.13
N SER A 47 15.81 15.20 -11.21
CA SER A 47 14.91 14.74 -12.26
C SER A 47 13.47 15.21 -12.04
N TYR A 48 13.06 15.34 -10.76
CA TYR A 48 11.69 15.72 -10.39
C TYR A 48 11.67 16.92 -9.45
N PRO A 49 12.14 18.10 -9.88
CA PRO A 49 12.33 19.27 -9.03
C PRO A 49 11.03 19.94 -8.57
N SER A 50 9.90 19.55 -9.14
CA SER A 50 8.58 20.12 -8.83
C SER A 50 8.02 19.68 -7.48
N PHE A 51 8.64 18.70 -6.80
CA PHE A 51 8.21 18.20 -5.50
C PHE A 51 9.30 18.44 -4.44
N PRO A 52 8.95 18.85 -3.21
CA PRO A 52 9.89 19.17 -2.14
C PRO A 52 10.42 17.90 -1.46
N TRP A 53 11.26 17.14 -2.14
CA TRP A 53 11.75 15.82 -1.71
C TRP A 53 12.47 15.83 -0.36
N ASP A 54 13.30 16.83 -0.10
CA ASP A 54 14.09 16.89 1.14
C ASP A 54 13.17 17.17 2.35
N GLU A 55 12.19 18.06 2.21
CA GLU A 55 11.19 18.35 3.23
C GLU A 55 10.29 17.15 3.48
N TRP A 56 9.87 16.46 2.43
CA TRP A 56 9.09 15.25 2.52
C TRP A 56 9.85 14.14 3.24
N ALA A 57 11.09 13.88 2.86
CA ALA A 57 11.92 12.85 3.48
C ALA A 57 12.21 13.17 4.96
N ALA A 58 12.48 14.43 5.29
CA ALA A 58 12.65 14.88 6.67
C ALA A 58 11.39 14.65 7.51
N SER A 59 10.22 15.00 6.98
CA SER A 59 8.93 14.79 7.65
C SER A 59 8.58 13.32 7.85
N ALA A 60 8.96 12.48 6.89
CA ALA A 60 8.78 11.03 6.94
C ALA A 60 9.89 10.30 7.73
N HIS A 61 10.87 11.02 8.27
CA HIS A 61 12.03 10.47 8.98
C HIS A 61 12.82 9.43 8.18
N LEU A 62 12.90 9.60 6.86
CA LEU A 62 13.61 8.66 5.99
C LEU A 62 15.12 8.82 6.14
N PRO A 63 15.88 7.73 6.31
CA PRO A 63 17.33 7.77 6.48
C PRO A 63 18.06 7.90 5.13
N ILE A 64 17.75 8.94 4.35
CA ILE A 64 18.27 9.15 2.98
C ILE A 64 19.80 9.18 2.92
N ASN A 65 20.46 9.58 4.00
CA ASN A 65 21.92 9.60 4.12
C ASN A 65 22.55 8.22 4.31
N LYS A 66 21.76 7.16 4.45
CA LYS A 66 22.19 5.76 4.58
C LYS A 66 21.84 4.92 3.35
N VAL A 67 21.25 5.54 2.35
CA VAL A 67 20.79 4.88 1.12
C VAL A 67 21.62 5.39 -0.04
N ASP A 68 22.44 4.54 -0.63
CA ASP A 68 23.27 4.92 -1.78
C ASP A 68 22.41 5.07 -3.05
N THR A 69 21.51 4.13 -3.27
CA THR A 69 20.58 4.11 -4.39
C THR A 69 19.18 3.74 -3.94
N LEU A 70 18.19 4.27 -4.64
CA LEU A 70 16.78 3.90 -4.52
C LEU A 70 16.26 3.50 -5.91
N ASN A 71 15.21 2.72 -5.96
CA ASN A 71 14.57 2.35 -7.21
C ASN A 71 13.28 3.14 -7.42
N VAL A 72 13.16 3.83 -8.55
CA VAL A 72 11.94 4.52 -8.98
C VAL A 72 11.20 3.63 -9.97
N SER A 73 10.27 2.83 -9.49
CA SER A 73 9.59 1.83 -10.31
C SER A 73 8.75 2.41 -11.47
N GLN A 74 8.28 3.64 -11.35
CA GLN A 74 7.44 4.30 -12.36
C GLN A 74 7.88 5.76 -12.58
N PRO A 75 8.98 6.01 -13.31
CA PRO A 75 9.50 7.36 -13.55
C PRO A 75 8.50 8.27 -14.26
N ASP A 76 7.79 7.75 -15.24
CA ASP A 76 6.77 8.43 -16.01
C ASP A 76 5.56 8.87 -15.17
N PHE A 77 5.11 8.03 -14.23
CA PHE A 77 4.11 8.42 -13.25
C PHE A 77 4.63 9.53 -12.34
N LEU A 78 5.85 9.37 -11.82
CA LEU A 78 6.43 10.29 -10.87
C LEU A 78 6.63 11.68 -11.47
N GLU A 79 7.04 11.76 -12.73
CA GLU A 79 7.16 13.03 -13.45
C GLU A 79 5.82 13.77 -13.52
N GLN A 80 4.76 13.08 -13.97
CA GLN A 80 3.42 13.68 -14.10
C GLN A 80 2.80 14.01 -12.73
N ALA A 81 2.94 13.13 -11.76
CA ALA A 81 2.40 13.32 -10.42
C ALA A 81 3.05 14.51 -9.69
N THR A 82 4.36 14.70 -9.81
CA THR A 82 5.05 15.84 -9.19
C THR A 82 4.71 17.16 -9.88
N GLN A 83 4.50 17.16 -11.19
CA GLN A 83 4.03 18.33 -11.92
C GLN A 83 2.59 18.69 -11.54
N LEU A 84 1.70 17.70 -11.46
CA LEU A 84 0.32 17.89 -11.01
C LEU A 84 0.28 18.45 -9.59
N TRP A 85 1.09 17.90 -8.67
CA TRP A 85 1.24 18.42 -7.32
C TRP A 85 1.58 19.91 -7.30
N ALA A 86 2.57 20.33 -8.08
CA ALA A 86 3.01 21.74 -8.13
C ALA A 86 1.99 22.68 -8.78
N GLN A 87 1.10 22.18 -9.62
CA GLN A 87 0.07 22.95 -10.34
C GLN A 87 -1.26 22.98 -9.60
N THR A 88 -1.51 22.03 -8.71
CA THR A 88 -2.76 21.96 -7.94
C THR A 88 -2.77 23.00 -6.83
N ASP A 89 -3.86 23.70 -6.68
CA ASP A 89 -4.00 24.68 -5.61
C ASP A 89 -4.02 24.03 -4.23
N LEU A 90 -3.57 24.80 -3.23
CA LEU A 90 -3.40 24.28 -1.86
C LEU A 90 -4.72 23.81 -1.23
N GLU A 91 -5.85 24.46 -1.54
CA GLU A 91 -7.13 24.06 -0.95
C GLU A 91 -7.61 22.73 -1.51
N THR A 92 -7.45 22.48 -2.80
CA THR A 92 -7.71 21.16 -3.40
C THR A 92 -6.81 20.07 -2.82
N LEU A 93 -5.51 20.35 -2.63
CA LEU A 93 -4.60 19.39 -1.97
C LEU A 93 -5.01 19.09 -0.52
N LYS A 94 -5.43 20.10 0.24
CA LYS A 94 -5.95 19.89 1.61
C LYS A 94 -7.20 19.03 1.61
N LEU A 95 -8.16 19.31 0.73
CA LEU A 95 -9.39 18.52 0.59
C LEU A 95 -9.08 17.06 0.22
N TRP A 96 -8.14 16.85 -0.67
CA TRP A 96 -7.71 15.51 -1.07
C TRP A 96 -7.06 14.75 0.10
N MET A 97 -6.18 15.40 0.86
CA MET A 97 -5.57 14.80 2.05
C MET A 97 -6.61 14.50 3.13
N GLU A 98 -7.55 15.40 3.38
CA GLU A 98 -8.64 15.21 4.33
C GLU A 98 -9.53 14.04 3.91
N HIS A 99 -9.92 13.97 2.64
CA HIS A 99 -10.67 12.85 2.09
C HIS A 99 -9.91 11.52 2.25
N SER A 100 -8.65 11.48 1.87
CA SER A 100 -7.81 10.27 1.97
C SER A 100 -7.70 9.77 3.42
N LEU A 101 -7.56 10.71 4.37
CA LEU A 101 -7.51 10.37 5.80
C LEU A 101 -8.86 9.82 6.29
N ILE A 102 -9.97 10.44 5.90
CA ILE A 102 -11.31 9.99 6.27
C ILE A 102 -11.59 8.61 5.66
N ASP A 103 -11.24 8.38 4.41
CA ASP A 103 -11.45 7.09 3.75
C ASP A 103 -10.64 5.96 4.39
N GLU A 104 -9.37 6.20 4.70
CA GLU A 104 -8.50 5.24 5.38
C GLU A 104 -9.06 4.82 6.75
N TYR A 105 -9.62 5.77 7.50
CA TYR A 105 -10.18 5.50 8.83
C TYR A 105 -11.69 5.32 8.86
N ALA A 106 -12.37 5.30 7.70
CA ALA A 106 -13.84 5.25 7.61
C ALA A 106 -14.46 4.12 8.42
N MET A 107 -13.84 2.95 8.43
CA MET A 107 -14.32 1.78 9.17
C MET A 107 -14.24 1.91 10.69
N LEU A 108 -13.56 2.94 11.21
CA LEU A 108 -13.43 3.25 12.65
C LEU A 108 -14.29 4.44 13.06
N LEU A 109 -14.91 5.13 12.12
CA LEU A 109 -15.75 6.30 12.34
C LEU A 109 -17.22 5.91 12.63
N SER A 110 -18.14 6.86 12.53
CA SER A 110 -19.57 6.61 12.74
C SER A 110 -20.16 5.71 11.64
N SER A 111 -21.36 5.20 11.88
CA SER A 111 -22.05 4.29 10.94
C SER A 111 -22.18 4.87 9.53
N GLU A 112 -22.37 6.17 9.41
CA GLU A 112 -22.52 6.86 8.13
C GLU A 112 -21.26 6.75 7.26
N PHE A 113 -20.08 6.94 7.86
CA PHE A 113 -18.80 6.74 7.17
C PHE A 113 -18.54 5.27 6.83
N ILE A 114 -18.85 4.37 7.76
CA ILE A 114 -18.72 2.93 7.54
C ILE A 114 -19.61 2.49 6.35
N GLU A 115 -20.85 2.94 6.30
CA GLU A 115 -21.79 2.61 5.24
C GLU A 115 -21.35 3.22 3.90
N ALA A 116 -20.90 4.46 3.88
CA ALA A 116 -20.39 5.12 2.67
C ALA A 116 -19.17 4.36 2.10
N SER A 117 -18.18 4.07 2.92
CA SER A 117 -16.98 3.30 2.54
C SER A 117 -17.36 1.88 2.07
N PHE A 118 -18.24 1.19 2.79
CA PHE A 118 -18.69 -0.14 2.38
C PHE A 118 -19.50 -0.14 1.07
N ASN A 119 -20.32 0.88 0.84
CA ASN A 119 -21.07 0.99 -0.41
C ASN A 119 -20.14 1.15 -1.61
N PHE A 120 -19.05 1.84 -1.46
CA PHE A 120 -18.05 2.01 -2.52
C PHE A 120 -17.10 0.81 -2.60
N HIS A 121 -16.26 0.60 -1.59
CA HIS A 121 -15.21 -0.43 -1.62
C HIS A 121 -15.75 -1.87 -1.55
N GLY A 122 -16.78 -2.08 -0.76
CA GLY A 122 -17.41 -3.39 -0.60
C GLY A 122 -18.35 -3.73 -1.75
N ARG A 123 -19.41 -2.95 -1.92
CA ARG A 123 -20.46 -3.27 -2.88
C ARG A 123 -20.07 -2.97 -4.32
N ALA A 124 -19.66 -1.74 -4.61
CA ALA A 124 -19.41 -1.32 -5.99
C ALA A 124 -18.11 -1.92 -6.56
N LEU A 125 -17.02 -1.94 -5.81
CA LEU A 125 -15.73 -2.44 -6.30
C LEU A 125 -15.54 -3.95 -6.11
N SER A 126 -15.95 -4.50 -4.96
CA SER A 126 -15.66 -5.90 -4.62
C SER A 126 -16.87 -6.83 -4.77
N GLY A 127 -18.06 -6.33 -5.08
CA GLY A 127 -19.29 -7.15 -5.20
C GLY A 127 -19.75 -7.79 -3.89
N THR A 128 -19.32 -7.30 -2.74
CA THR A 128 -19.69 -7.82 -1.43
C THR A 128 -21.10 -7.36 -1.06
N GLU A 129 -22.02 -8.29 -0.80
CA GLU A 129 -23.42 -7.94 -0.55
C GLU A 129 -23.66 -7.38 0.84
N GLU A 130 -22.99 -7.92 1.87
CA GLU A 130 -23.22 -7.60 3.27
C GLU A 130 -21.97 -7.18 4.02
N LEU A 131 -22.10 -6.15 4.84
CA LEU A 131 -21.04 -5.73 5.75
C LEU A 131 -20.85 -6.78 6.85
N ARG A 132 -19.59 -7.19 7.08
CA ARG A 132 -19.27 -8.13 8.17
C ARG A 132 -19.72 -7.59 9.53
N PRO A 133 -20.23 -8.46 10.42
CA PRO A 133 -20.64 -8.07 11.78
C PRO A 133 -19.57 -7.29 12.52
N ARG A 134 -19.97 -6.33 13.35
CA ARG A 134 -19.05 -5.42 14.06
C ARG A 134 -17.96 -6.16 14.86
N TRP A 135 -18.33 -7.25 15.53
CA TRP A 135 -17.37 -8.03 16.32
C TRP A 135 -16.26 -8.67 15.42
N LYS A 136 -16.61 -9.13 14.20
CA LYS A 136 -15.62 -9.67 13.26
C LYS A 136 -14.69 -8.57 12.73
N ARG A 137 -15.22 -7.38 12.47
CA ARG A 137 -14.42 -6.23 12.08
C ARG A 137 -13.47 -5.79 13.19
N GLY A 138 -13.98 -5.73 14.43
CA GLY A 138 -13.17 -5.46 15.61
C GLY A 138 -12.05 -6.49 15.83
N LEU A 139 -12.36 -7.77 15.66
CA LEU A 139 -11.36 -8.84 15.74
C LEU A 139 -10.28 -8.70 14.66
N SER A 140 -10.67 -8.38 13.42
CA SER A 140 -9.70 -8.13 12.35
C SER A 140 -8.78 -6.96 12.67
N LEU A 141 -9.33 -5.87 13.19
CA LEU A 141 -8.55 -4.70 13.61
C LEU A 141 -7.55 -5.05 14.73
N VAL A 142 -8.01 -5.74 15.78
CA VAL A 142 -7.13 -6.18 16.87
C VAL A 142 -6.03 -7.10 16.33
N SER A 143 -6.37 -8.03 15.44
CA SER A 143 -5.38 -8.93 14.83
C SER A 143 -4.36 -8.20 13.96
N SER A 144 -4.75 -7.13 13.27
CA SER A 144 -3.81 -6.33 12.46
C SER A 144 -2.88 -5.46 13.30
N LEU A 145 -3.35 -4.93 14.42
CA LEU A 145 -2.58 -4.03 15.29
C LEU A 145 -1.77 -4.76 16.37
N LEU A 146 -2.30 -5.87 16.90
CA LEU A 146 -1.76 -6.60 18.04
C LEU A 146 -1.61 -8.10 17.73
N GLY A 147 -1.40 -8.46 16.46
CA GLY A 147 -1.38 -9.83 15.98
C GLY A 147 -0.39 -10.73 16.73
N GLU A 148 0.83 -10.24 16.97
CA GLU A 148 1.86 -10.98 17.70
C GLU A 148 1.45 -11.27 19.16
N ALA A 149 0.94 -10.27 19.86
CA ALA A 149 0.47 -10.44 21.26
C ALA A 149 -0.75 -11.37 21.34
N MET A 150 -1.68 -11.27 20.39
CA MET A 150 -2.82 -12.18 20.28
C MET A 150 -2.37 -13.59 19.91
N GLY A 151 -1.37 -13.70 19.05
CA GLY A 151 -0.75 -14.95 18.63
C GLY A 151 -0.12 -15.70 19.80
N GLU A 152 0.61 -15.02 20.67
CA GLU A 152 1.20 -15.60 21.88
C GLU A 152 0.13 -16.25 22.79
N ILE A 153 -0.97 -15.51 23.04
CA ILE A 153 -2.09 -16.01 23.83
C ILE A 153 -2.75 -17.22 23.15
N TRP A 154 -2.95 -17.15 21.85
CA TRP A 154 -3.56 -18.24 21.09
C TRP A 154 -2.68 -19.49 21.07
N VAL A 155 -1.38 -19.32 20.80
CA VAL A 155 -0.39 -20.42 20.79
C VAL A 155 -0.32 -21.11 22.13
N SER A 156 -0.27 -20.34 23.24
CA SER A 156 -0.22 -20.92 24.59
C SER A 156 -1.42 -21.82 24.93
N ARG A 157 -2.57 -21.61 24.25
CA ARG A 157 -3.82 -22.34 24.52
C ARG A 157 -4.12 -23.43 23.50
N HIS A 158 -3.70 -23.24 22.25
CA HIS A 158 -4.20 -24.03 21.11
C HIS A 158 -3.11 -24.68 20.26
N PHE A 159 -1.84 -24.36 20.51
CA PHE A 159 -0.72 -24.89 19.72
C PHE A 159 0.31 -25.58 20.63
N PRO A 160 0.13 -26.87 20.94
CA PRO A 160 1.04 -27.60 21.79
C PRO A 160 2.45 -27.71 21.16
N PRO A 161 3.50 -27.90 21.99
CA PRO A 161 4.90 -27.97 21.52
C PRO A 161 5.15 -29.05 20.46
N GLU A 162 4.41 -30.15 20.51
CA GLU A 162 4.51 -31.25 19.53
C GLU A 162 4.14 -30.79 18.12
N ASN A 163 3.14 -29.90 17.98
CA ASN A 163 2.76 -29.34 16.69
C ASN A 163 3.87 -28.45 16.11
N LYS A 164 4.62 -27.75 16.99
CA LYS A 164 5.79 -26.98 16.54
C LYS A 164 6.84 -27.87 15.92
N ALA A 165 7.17 -28.98 16.56
CA ALA A 165 8.15 -29.94 16.04
C ALA A 165 7.72 -30.52 14.67
N ILE A 166 6.44 -30.87 14.50
CA ILE A 166 5.88 -31.33 13.21
C ILE A 166 6.01 -30.24 12.13
N MET A 167 5.72 -28.99 12.47
CA MET A 167 5.84 -27.88 11.53
C MET A 167 7.30 -27.59 11.16
N ASP A 168 8.22 -27.69 12.12
CA ASP A 168 9.65 -27.51 11.87
C ASP A 168 10.16 -28.60 10.91
N GLU A 169 9.75 -29.87 11.08
CA GLU A 169 10.06 -30.98 10.17
C GLU A 169 9.46 -30.76 8.77
N LEU A 170 8.21 -30.31 8.68
CA LEU A 170 7.57 -29.97 7.41
C LEU A 170 8.33 -28.88 6.66
N VAL A 171 8.68 -27.79 7.34
CA VAL A 171 9.45 -26.68 6.74
C VAL A 171 10.81 -27.18 6.26
N HIS A 172 11.50 -27.99 7.07
CA HIS A 172 12.80 -28.55 6.69
C HIS A 172 12.69 -29.42 5.42
N SER A 173 11.69 -30.30 5.36
CA SER A 173 11.43 -31.16 4.20
C SER A 173 11.09 -30.33 2.94
N LEU A 174 10.34 -29.23 3.08
CA LEU A 174 10.05 -28.31 1.97
C LEU A 174 11.32 -27.61 1.48
N LEU A 175 12.16 -27.10 2.38
CA LEU A 175 13.43 -26.47 2.01
C LEU A 175 14.36 -27.43 1.28
N GLU A 176 14.44 -28.69 1.73
CA GLU A 176 15.23 -29.73 1.07
C GLU A 176 14.68 -30.04 -0.34
N ALA A 177 13.35 -30.16 -0.48
CA ALA A 177 12.72 -30.38 -1.78
C ALA A 177 12.96 -29.20 -2.74
N TYR A 178 12.89 -27.95 -2.24
CA TYR A 178 13.23 -26.77 -3.04
C TYR A 178 14.70 -26.76 -3.44
N HIS A 179 15.60 -27.09 -2.53
CA HIS A 179 17.03 -27.17 -2.85
C HIS A 179 17.30 -28.20 -3.97
N GLN A 180 16.68 -29.37 -3.91
CA GLN A 180 16.79 -30.38 -4.95
C GLN A 180 16.20 -29.91 -6.29
N ALA A 181 15.02 -29.27 -6.26
CA ALA A 181 14.37 -28.75 -7.45
C ALA A 181 15.21 -27.65 -8.13
N LEU A 182 15.74 -26.71 -7.33
CA LEU A 182 16.57 -25.61 -7.85
C LEU A 182 17.90 -26.12 -8.42
N SER A 183 18.54 -27.11 -7.79
CA SER A 183 19.81 -27.66 -8.28
C SER A 183 19.68 -28.44 -9.59
N THR A 184 18.46 -28.80 -9.99
CA THR A 184 18.17 -29.50 -11.27
C THR A 184 17.47 -28.58 -12.28
N CYS A 185 17.33 -27.29 -11.99
CA CYS A 185 16.62 -26.34 -12.80
C CYS A 185 17.52 -25.87 -13.99
N ASP A 186 17.12 -26.17 -15.20
CA ASP A 186 17.91 -25.91 -16.41
C ASP A 186 17.72 -24.47 -16.99
N TRP A 187 16.73 -23.75 -16.51
CA TRP A 187 16.43 -22.36 -16.92
C TRP A 187 17.00 -21.29 -15.98
N MET A 188 17.52 -21.67 -14.84
CA MET A 188 18.26 -20.79 -13.91
C MET A 188 19.77 -20.94 -14.16
N GLY A 189 20.51 -19.83 -14.10
CA GLY A 189 21.98 -19.87 -14.18
C GLY A 189 22.63 -20.53 -12.94
N GLU A 190 23.98 -20.63 -13.00
CA GLU A 190 24.76 -21.23 -11.89
C GLU A 190 24.86 -20.34 -10.65
N GLU A 191 24.28 -19.13 -10.67
CA GLU A 191 24.19 -18.20 -9.56
C GLU A 191 22.90 -18.47 -8.73
#